data_32844d33739bb8b03534b7f5db8ec7c4
#
_entry.id   32844d33739bb8b03534b7f5db8ec7c4
#
_cell.length_a   1.000
_cell.length_b   1.000
_cell.length_c   1.000
_cell.angle_alpha   90.00
_cell.angle_beta   90.00
_cell.angle_gamma   90.00
#
_symmetry.space_group_name_H-M   'P 1'
#
loop_
_entity.id
_entity.type
_entity.pdbx_description
1 polymer ?
#
loop_
_entity_poly.entity_id
_entity_poly.type
_entity_poly.pdbx_seq_one_letter_code
_entity_poly.pdbx_strand_id
1 'polypeptide(L)' 'MTTEQEVAQKFWEEVEREAAELEVTVDYYLAEFFCS' A
#
# COMPACT_ATOMS: atom_id res chain seq x y z
N MET A 1 22.23 -3.09 0.28
CA MET A 1 21.70 -2.26 1.37
C MET A 1 20.44 -1.55 0.91
N THR A 2 19.35 -1.71 1.65
CA THR A 2 18.06 -1.13 1.27
C THR A 2 17.96 0.29 1.78
N THR A 3 17.55 1.21 0.91
CA THR A 3 17.33 2.59 1.31
C THR A 3 15.86 2.78 1.69
N GLU A 4 15.58 3.89 2.36
CA GLU A 4 14.20 4.19 2.72
C GLU A 4 13.31 4.29 1.49
N GLN A 5 13.87 4.81 0.40
CA GLN A 5 13.10 4.94 -0.83
C GLN A 5 12.72 3.59 -1.40
N GLU A 6 13.63 2.64 -1.35
CA GLU A 6 13.34 1.31 -1.84
C GLU A 6 12.25 0.63 -1.02
N VAL A 7 12.33 0.79 0.30
CA VAL A 7 11.32 0.22 1.18
C VAL A 7 9.96 0.86 0.91
N ALA A 8 9.93 2.17 0.73
CA ALA A 8 8.69 2.87 0.45
C ALA A 8 8.09 2.41 -0.87
N GLN A 9 8.92 2.22 -1.89
CA GLN A 9 8.42 1.77 -3.18
C GLN A 9 7.79 0.39 -3.08
N LYS A 10 8.46 -0.52 -2.39
CA LYS A 10 7.92 -1.86 -2.22
C LYS A 10 6.61 -1.83 -1.44
N PHE A 11 6.54 -1.00 -0.42
CA PHE A 11 5.33 -0.87 0.36
C PHE A 11 4.16 -0.42 -0.52
N TRP A 12 4.39 0.62 -1.32
CA TRP A 12 3.31 1.13 -2.16
C TRP A 12 2.89 0.15 -3.24
N GLU A 13 3.84 -0.59 -3.79
CA GLU A 13 3.50 -1.61 -4.78
C GLU A 13 2.60 -2.68 -4.18
N GLU A 14 2.89 -3.09 -2.96
CA GLU A 14 2.07 -4.10 -2.30
C GLU A 14 0.69 -3.55 -1.97
N VAL A 15 0.63 -2.31 -1.48
CA VAL A 15 -0.64 -1.69 -1.16
C VAL A 15 -1.51 -1.58 -2.40
N GLU A 16 -0.92 -1.14 -3.50
CA GLU A 16 -1.68 -1.01 -4.74
C GLU A 16 -2.21 -2.35 -5.22
N ARG A 17 -1.40 -3.37 -5.13
CA ARG A 17 -1.84 -4.70 -5.54
C ARG A 17 -2.96 -5.20 -4.64
N GLU A 18 -2.82 -5.03 -3.33
CA GLU A 18 -3.84 -5.49 -2.40
C GLU A 18 -5.16 -4.75 -2.64
N ALA A 19 -5.07 -3.44 -2.83
CA ALA A 19 -6.28 -2.66 -3.10
C ALA A 19 -6.96 -3.13 -4.39
N ALA A 20 -6.16 -3.40 -5.41
CA ALA A 20 -6.71 -3.88 -6.67
C ALA A 20 -7.40 -5.24 -6.50
N GLU A 21 -6.80 -6.11 -5.70
CA GLU A 21 -7.40 -7.44 -5.47
C GLU A 21 -8.71 -7.31 -4.71
N LEU A 22 -8.81 -6.34 -3.83
CA LEU A 22 -10.04 -6.09 -3.09
C LEU A 22 -11.01 -5.22 -3.88
N GLU A 23 -10.58 -4.74 -5.04
CA GLU A 23 -11.39 -3.87 -5.89
C GLU A 23 -11.79 -2.58 -5.19
N VAL A 24 -10.83 -2.01 -4.45
CA VAL A 24 -11.02 -0.74 -3.75
C VAL A 24 -9.89 0.19 -4.14
N THR A 25 -10.04 1.46 -3.78
CA THR A 25 -8.97 2.43 -4.02
C THR A 25 -7.91 2.31 -2.93
N VAL A 26 -6.71 2.83 -3.24
CA VAL A 26 -5.64 2.85 -2.27
C VAL A 26 -6.04 3.67 -1.05
N ASP A 27 -6.72 4.79 -1.27
CA ASP A 27 -7.20 5.61 -0.16
C ASP A 27 -8.11 4.83 0.77
N TYR A 28 -9.04 4.11 0.20
CA TYR A 28 -9.96 3.29 0.99
C TYR A 28 -9.20 2.21 1.76
N TYR A 29 -8.28 1.55 1.07
CA TYR A 29 -7.50 0.49 1.69
C TYR A 29 -6.72 1.01 2.90
N LEU A 30 -6.05 2.15 2.72
CA LEU A 30 -5.27 2.73 3.81
C LEU A 30 -6.15 3.18 4.96
N ALA A 31 -7.31 3.74 4.66
CA ALA A 31 -8.23 4.18 5.70
C ALA A 31 -8.72 3.00 6.52
N GLU A 32 -8.98 1.88 5.89
CA GLU A 32 -9.49 0.71 6.59
C GLU A 32 -8.42 0.01 7.41
N PHE A 33 -7.20 -0.07 6.88
CA PHE A 33 -6.18 -0.91 7.49
C PHE A 33 -5.13 -0.12 8.27
N PHE A 34 -4.98 1.18 7.98
CA PHE A 34 -3.96 1.96 8.65
C PHE A 34 -4.51 3.07 9.53
N CYS A 35 -5.73 3.50 9.27
CA CYS A 35 -6.34 4.61 10.00
C CYS A 35 -7.58 4.16 10.77
N SER A 36 -7.55 2.96 11.24
CA SER A 36 -8.70 2.43 12.00
C SER A 36 -8.69 2.89 13.45
#